data_49d7bfbc0db523158963c6ebfd507b22
#
_entry.id   49d7bfbc0db523158963c6ebfd507b22
#
_cell.length_a   1.000
_cell.length_b   1.000
_cell.length_c   1.000
_cell.angle_alpha   90.00
_cell.angle_beta   90.00
_cell.angle_gamma   90.00
#
_symmetry.space_group_name_H-M   'P 1'
#
loop_
_entity.id
_entity.type
_entity.pdbx_description
1 polymer ?
#
loop_
_entity_poly.entity_id
_entity_poly.type
_entity_poly.pdbx_seq_one_letter_code
_entity_poly.pdbx_strand_id
1 'polypeptide(L)'
;MDYPYQTAFEANLREQGLAPTTIRGYHDNLTRFFAFLADQKDDEPDVKEITEADLRAFFNELQTEIGITLSTYNKLLSYLNRYFRYLLMHQLITTYPTLPFHGALPKVEQPLTIRWIKHLDDLLADDELHFYVRLTLFLTARGYQVSEFLQPGFGETFAKLDGRTKSERDFLVAFKVFWQPLAEKQICQDPFLKLRVNQAQPRLSNAGLHKFLKPAEAKLGMRLAPRFLFQSYVYYILETQPKLSERELEAKLHLDPTAINYYQHQHIILKAQGRVQE
;
A
#
# COMPACT_ATOMS: atom_id res chain seq x y z
N MET A 1 -19.36 13.38 15.75
CA MET A 1 -19.96 12.48 16.78
C MET A 1 -18.87 11.48 17.15
N ASP A 2 -18.63 11.27 18.42
CA ASP A 2 -17.65 10.29 18.89
C ASP A 2 -18.37 8.93 19.00
N TYR A 3 -17.63 7.83 18.89
CA TYR A 3 -18.20 6.50 19.10
C TYR A 3 -17.99 6.03 20.56
N PRO A 4 -18.82 5.13 21.10
CA PRO A 4 -18.71 4.66 22.48
C PRO A 4 -17.32 4.09 22.80
N TYR A 5 -16.82 4.37 24.00
CA TYR A 5 -15.49 3.93 24.51
C TYR A 5 -14.30 4.34 23.64
N GLN A 6 -14.42 5.35 22.78
CA GLN A 6 -13.38 5.80 21.86
C GLN A 6 -12.04 6.04 22.55
N THR A 7 -12.02 6.89 23.58
CA THR A 7 -10.76 7.26 24.26
C THR A 7 -10.01 6.06 24.79
N ALA A 8 -10.71 5.13 25.44
CA ALA A 8 -10.11 3.93 26.02
C ALA A 8 -9.65 2.94 24.93
N PHE A 9 -10.45 2.76 23.88
CA PHE A 9 -10.09 1.90 22.76
C PHE A 9 -8.87 2.45 21.99
N GLU A 10 -8.84 3.74 21.67
CA GLU A 10 -7.70 4.34 20.98
C GLU A 10 -6.43 4.36 21.83
N ALA A 11 -6.53 4.50 23.18
CA ALA A 11 -5.41 4.33 24.07
C ALA A 11 -4.85 2.90 23.99
N ASN A 12 -5.70 1.89 24.02
CA ASN A 12 -5.31 0.49 23.86
C ASN A 12 -4.61 0.23 22.50
N LEU A 13 -5.08 0.87 21.41
CA LEU A 13 -4.41 0.75 20.12
C LEU A 13 -3.00 1.40 20.12
N ARG A 14 -2.82 2.51 20.83
CA ARG A 14 -1.50 3.17 21.00
C ARG A 14 -0.55 2.29 21.82
N GLU A 15 -1.01 1.71 22.92
CA GLU A 15 -0.24 0.78 23.77
C GLU A 15 0.22 -0.45 22.97
N GLN A 16 -0.58 -0.91 22.01
CA GLN A 16 -0.22 -1.98 21.09
C GLN A 16 0.72 -1.53 19.95
N GLY A 17 1.19 -0.29 19.95
CA GLY A 17 2.17 0.22 19.00
C GLY A 17 1.63 0.54 17.61
N LEU A 18 0.30 0.74 17.45
CA LEU A 18 -0.25 1.07 16.13
C LEU A 18 0.13 2.50 15.71
N ALA A 19 0.45 2.65 14.43
CA ALA A 19 0.76 3.95 13.85
C ALA A 19 -0.42 4.93 13.95
N PRO A 20 -0.18 6.24 14.15
CA PRO A 20 -1.23 7.26 14.26
C PRO A 20 -2.20 7.29 13.07
N THR A 21 -1.70 7.02 11.85
CA THR A 21 -2.52 6.92 10.63
C THR A 21 -3.48 5.73 10.67
N THR A 22 -3.06 4.62 11.28
CA THR A 22 -3.90 3.43 11.47
C THR A 22 -4.99 3.70 12.50
N ILE A 23 -4.66 4.36 13.63
CA ILE A 23 -5.61 4.74 14.68
C ILE A 23 -6.67 5.70 14.11
N ARG A 24 -6.26 6.69 13.31
CA ARG A 24 -7.20 7.56 12.59
C ARG A 24 -8.13 6.76 11.67
N GLY A 25 -7.62 5.72 11.00
CA GLY A 25 -8.46 4.83 10.20
C GLY A 25 -9.52 4.10 11.02
N TYR A 26 -9.21 3.66 12.26
CA TYR A 26 -10.21 3.13 13.20
C TYR A 26 -11.23 4.20 13.57
N HIS A 27 -10.75 5.37 13.99
CA HIS A 27 -11.61 6.51 14.35
C HIS A 27 -12.64 6.81 13.25
N ASP A 28 -12.18 7.10 12.04
CA ASP A 28 -13.03 7.52 10.92
C ASP A 28 -14.11 6.46 10.57
N ASN A 29 -13.72 5.17 10.61
CA ASN A 29 -14.63 4.10 10.21
C ASN A 29 -15.60 3.69 11.32
N LEU A 30 -15.19 3.74 12.59
CA LEU A 30 -16.09 3.51 13.71
C LEU A 30 -17.07 4.67 13.87
N THR A 31 -16.61 5.91 13.77
CA THR A 31 -17.49 7.09 13.75
C THR A 31 -18.57 6.97 12.67
N ARG A 32 -18.18 6.53 11.46
CA ARG A 32 -19.13 6.29 10.37
C ARG A 32 -20.17 5.21 10.69
N PHE A 33 -19.73 4.11 11.31
CA PHE A 33 -20.65 3.03 11.69
C PHE A 33 -21.65 3.48 12.75
N PHE A 34 -21.19 4.19 13.79
CA PHE A 34 -22.06 4.69 14.84
C PHE A 34 -22.98 5.83 14.37
N ALA A 35 -22.52 6.67 13.42
CA ALA A 35 -23.38 7.65 12.78
C ALA A 35 -24.52 6.99 11.98
N PHE A 36 -24.21 5.91 11.24
CA PHE A 36 -25.23 5.12 10.57
C PHE A 36 -26.26 4.54 11.53
N LEU A 37 -25.81 3.97 12.67
CA LEU A 37 -26.74 3.42 13.67
C LEU A 37 -27.62 4.49 14.30
N ALA A 38 -27.07 5.67 14.59
CA ALA A 38 -27.83 6.78 15.15
C ALA A 38 -28.91 7.29 14.17
N ASP A 39 -28.60 7.31 12.87
CA ASP A 39 -29.55 7.67 11.82
C ASP A 39 -30.71 6.65 11.70
N GLN A 40 -30.42 5.35 11.90
CA GLN A 40 -31.40 4.27 11.79
C GLN A 40 -32.30 4.13 13.02
N LYS A 41 -31.84 4.51 14.20
CA LYS A 41 -32.54 4.22 15.48
C LYS A 41 -33.11 5.46 16.17
N ASP A 42 -32.90 6.66 15.61
CA ASP A 42 -33.28 7.95 16.21
C ASP A 42 -32.75 8.20 17.64
N ASP A 43 -31.85 7.34 18.13
CA ASP A 43 -31.26 7.40 19.46
C ASP A 43 -29.73 7.13 19.43
N GLU A 44 -29.04 7.51 20.51
CA GLU A 44 -27.64 7.20 20.67
C GLU A 44 -27.43 5.70 20.86
N PRO A 45 -26.72 4.99 19.95
CA PRO A 45 -26.67 3.53 19.94
C PRO A 45 -25.92 2.97 21.15
N ASP A 46 -26.59 2.15 22.00
CA ASP A 46 -25.91 1.38 23.03
C ASP A 46 -25.17 0.17 22.40
N VAL A 47 -23.88 0.05 22.70
CA VAL A 47 -23.05 -1.06 22.20
C VAL A 47 -23.58 -2.45 22.57
N LYS A 48 -24.35 -2.57 23.64
CA LYS A 48 -24.95 -3.82 24.11
C LYS A 48 -26.10 -4.29 23.25
N GLU A 49 -26.75 -3.36 22.54
CA GLU A 49 -27.90 -3.61 21.68
C GLU A 49 -27.55 -3.80 20.22
N ILE A 50 -26.27 -3.67 19.86
CA ILE A 50 -25.81 -3.85 18.49
C ILE A 50 -25.85 -5.33 18.14
N THR A 51 -26.56 -5.64 17.06
CA THR A 51 -26.79 -6.99 16.56
C THR A 51 -26.08 -7.26 15.25
N GLU A 52 -26.08 -8.54 14.83
CA GLU A 52 -25.67 -8.94 13.47
C GLU A 52 -26.51 -8.22 12.40
N ALA A 53 -27.79 -7.99 12.63
CA ALA A 53 -28.68 -7.34 11.67
C ALA A 53 -28.26 -5.89 11.41
N ASP A 54 -27.84 -5.15 12.44
CA ASP A 54 -27.33 -3.78 12.31
C ASP A 54 -26.07 -3.73 11.43
N LEU A 55 -25.16 -4.69 11.62
CA LEU A 55 -23.94 -4.80 10.80
C LEU A 55 -24.26 -5.16 9.35
N ARG A 56 -25.21 -6.08 9.12
CA ARG A 56 -25.67 -6.43 7.77
C ARG A 56 -26.29 -5.23 7.07
N ALA A 57 -27.13 -4.46 7.75
CA ALA A 57 -27.73 -3.24 7.21
C ALA A 57 -26.64 -2.23 6.81
N PHE A 58 -25.67 -1.98 7.69
CA PHE A 58 -24.55 -1.09 7.41
C PHE A 58 -23.73 -1.52 6.19
N PHE A 59 -23.35 -2.79 6.11
CA PHE A 59 -22.59 -3.28 4.95
C PHE A 59 -23.41 -3.27 3.66
N ASN A 60 -24.70 -3.54 3.72
CA ASN A 60 -25.59 -3.48 2.56
C ASN A 60 -25.70 -2.04 2.03
N GLU A 61 -25.90 -1.04 2.90
CA GLU A 61 -25.93 0.36 2.50
C GLU A 61 -24.63 0.78 1.82
N LEU A 62 -23.48 0.40 2.41
CA LEU A 62 -22.18 0.71 1.81
C LEU A 62 -21.97 0.05 0.44
N GLN A 63 -22.53 -1.12 0.21
CA GLN A 63 -22.42 -1.81 -1.08
C GLN A 63 -23.38 -1.26 -2.13
N THR A 64 -24.62 -0.93 -1.74
CA THR A 64 -25.68 -0.49 -2.67
C THR A 64 -25.54 0.99 -3.02
N GLU A 65 -25.33 1.86 -2.04
CA GLU A 65 -25.31 3.31 -2.26
C GLU A 65 -23.93 3.86 -2.62
N ILE A 66 -22.87 3.28 -2.05
CA ILE A 66 -21.50 3.82 -2.21
C ILE A 66 -20.68 2.94 -3.15
N GLY A 67 -21.04 1.68 -3.31
CA GLY A 67 -20.31 0.75 -4.19
C GLY A 67 -18.89 0.43 -3.68
N ILE A 68 -18.74 0.17 -2.37
CA ILE A 68 -17.43 -0.12 -1.79
C ILE A 68 -16.78 -1.36 -2.40
N THR A 69 -15.45 -1.33 -2.52
CA THR A 69 -14.69 -2.48 -3.00
C THR A 69 -14.62 -3.59 -1.93
N LEU A 70 -14.36 -4.85 -2.35
CA LEU A 70 -14.13 -5.97 -1.43
C LEU A 70 -12.97 -5.69 -0.45
N SER A 71 -11.93 -4.99 -0.89
CA SER A 71 -10.82 -4.56 -0.03
C SER A 71 -11.29 -3.59 1.05
N THR A 72 -12.18 -2.66 0.70
CA THR A 72 -12.77 -1.71 1.64
C THR A 72 -13.68 -2.44 2.63
N TYR A 73 -14.52 -3.37 2.15
CA TYR A 73 -15.35 -4.24 2.99
C TYR A 73 -14.50 -4.99 4.03
N ASN A 74 -13.45 -5.71 3.58
CA ASN A 74 -12.57 -6.47 4.47
C ASN A 74 -11.85 -5.59 5.50
N LYS A 75 -11.46 -4.38 5.10
CA LYS A 75 -10.84 -3.40 6.00
C LYS A 75 -11.81 -2.93 7.08
N LEU A 76 -13.03 -2.58 6.70
CA LEU A 76 -14.10 -2.17 7.62
C LEU A 76 -14.45 -3.30 8.59
N LEU A 77 -14.65 -4.52 8.07
CA LEU A 77 -14.91 -5.70 8.90
C LEU A 77 -13.77 -5.95 9.91
N SER A 78 -12.51 -5.79 9.49
CA SER A 78 -11.35 -5.92 10.39
C SER A 78 -11.38 -4.87 11.50
N TYR A 79 -11.78 -3.63 11.21
CA TYR A 79 -11.87 -2.57 12.20
C TYR A 79 -13.00 -2.85 13.21
N LEU A 80 -14.18 -3.22 12.73
CA LEU A 80 -15.31 -3.58 13.58
C LEU A 80 -15.01 -4.83 14.43
N ASN A 81 -14.41 -5.86 13.85
CA ASN A 81 -13.98 -7.05 14.59
C ASN A 81 -13.04 -6.69 15.75
N ARG A 82 -12.05 -5.83 15.52
CA ARG A 82 -11.09 -5.46 16.58
C ARG A 82 -11.77 -4.64 17.68
N TYR A 83 -12.69 -3.74 17.31
CA TYR A 83 -13.44 -2.94 18.26
C TYR A 83 -14.37 -3.81 19.12
N PHE A 84 -15.23 -4.63 18.51
CA PHE A 84 -16.14 -5.52 19.25
C PHE A 84 -15.38 -6.57 20.07
N ARG A 85 -14.24 -7.05 19.59
CA ARG A 85 -13.37 -7.92 20.39
C ARG A 85 -12.83 -7.20 21.62
N TYR A 86 -12.42 -5.94 21.49
CA TYR A 86 -12.00 -5.12 22.63
C TYR A 86 -13.15 -4.98 23.64
N LEU A 87 -14.35 -4.62 23.19
CA LEU A 87 -15.51 -4.49 24.07
C LEU A 87 -15.84 -5.80 24.82
N LEU A 88 -15.79 -6.92 24.12
CA LEU A 88 -16.05 -8.24 24.71
C LEU A 88 -14.99 -8.61 25.77
N MET A 89 -13.71 -8.39 25.47
CA MET A 89 -12.61 -8.69 26.40
C MET A 89 -12.68 -7.83 27.67
N HIS A 90 -13.21 -6.61 27.58
CA HIS A 90 -13.43 -5.72 28.72
C HIS A 90 -14.82 -5.87 29.35
N GLN A 91 -15.59 -6.91 28.98
CA GLN A 91 -16.93 -7.20 29.53
C GLN A 91 -17.95 -6.05 29.35
N LEU A 92 -17.74 -5.21 28.35
CA LEU A 92 -18.62 -4.10 28.02
C LEU A 92 -19.82 -4.55 27.18
N ILE A 93 -19.70 -5.71 26.52
CA ILE A 93 -20.74 -6.42 25.78
C ILE A 93 -20.69 -7.90 26.12
N THR A 94 -21.79 -8.61 25.92
CA THR A 94 -21.92 -10.08 26.16
C THR A 94 -22.03 -10.88 24.86
N THR A 95 -22.28 -10.20 23.74
CA THR A 95 -22.42 -10.79 22.40
C THR A 95 -21.30 -10.29 21.49
N TYR A 96 -20.94 -11.08 20.47
CA TYR A 96 -19.96 -10.70 19.48
C TYR A 96 -20.61 -10.58 18.10
N PRO A 97 -21.18 -9.41 17.77
CA PRO A 97 -22.05 -9.26 16.60
C PRO A 97 -21.36 -9.44 15.26
N THR A 98 -20.03 -9.33 15.22
CA THR A 98 -19.25 -9.57 14.00
C THR A 98 -18.87 -11.04 13.77
N LEU A 99 -19.15 -11.95 14.70
CA LEU A 99 -18.77 -13.37 14.62
C LEU A 99 -19.19 -14.07 13.32
N PRO A 100 -20.41 -13.86 12.80
CA PRO A 100 -20.87 -14.51 11.57
C PRO A 100 -20.25 -13.94 10.28
N PHE A 101 -19.54 -12.82 10.37
CA PHE A 101 -18.99 -12.16 9.18
C PHE A 101 -17.62 -12.70 8.83
N HIS A 102 -17.46 -13.04 7.56
CA HIS A 102 -16.20 -13.49 6.99
C HIS A 102 -15.69 -12.49 5.95
N GLY A 103 -14.37 -12.34 5.87
CA GLY A 103 -13.76 -11.56 4.82
C GLY A 103 -14.15 -12.11 3.44
N ALA A 104 -14.53 -11.23 2.53
CA ALA A 104 -14.74 -11.62 1.15
C ALA A 104 -13.40 -11.96 0.50
N LEU A 105 -13.33 -13.09 -0.21
CA LEU A 105 -12.15 -13.44 -0.97
C LEU A 105 -11.93 -12.39 -2.06
N PRO A 106 -10.71 -11.86 -2.21
CA PRO A 106 -10.42 -10.93 -3.29
C PRO A 106 -10.72 -11.62 -4.62
N LYS A 107 -11.40 -10.90 -5.54
CA LYS A 107 -11.49 -11.32 -6.94
C LYS A 107 -10.06 -11.60 -7.42
N VAL A 108 -9.93 -12.64 -8.25
CA VAL A 108 -8.67 -13.09 -8.83
C VAL A 108 -7.78 -11.87 -9.16
N GLU A 109 -6.70 -11.70 -8.41
CA GLU A 109 -5.74 -10.62 -8.69
C GLU A 109 -5.19 -10.82 -10.10
N GLN A 110 -4.98 -9.71 -10.81
CA GLN A 110 -4.32 -9.79 -12.11
C GLN A 110 -2.99 -10.53 -11.97
N PRO A 111 -2.64 -11.39 -12.93
CA PRO A 111 -1.39 -12.12 -12.87
C PRO A 111 -0.22 -11.14 -12.76
N LEU A 112 0.78 -11.53 -11.97
CA LEU A 112 2.01 -10.77 -11.84
C LEU A 112 2.81 -10.90 -13.12
N THR A 113 3.17 -9.77 -13.72
CA THR A 113 4.05 -9.77 -14.90
C THR A 113 5.47 -9.39 -14.49
N ILE A 114 6.44 -10.19 -14.89
CA ILE A 114 7.87 -9.90 -14.76
C ILE A 114 8.43 -9.27 -16.06
N ARG A 115 7.61 -9.16 -17.09
CA ARG A 115 8.01 -8.69 -18.42
C ARG A 115 8.63 -7.30 -18.41
N TRP A 116 8.12 -6.40 -17.58
CA TRP A 116 8.64 -5.05 -17.47
C TRP A 116 10.12 -4.97 -17.07
N ILE A 117 10.62 -5.97 -16.31
CA ILE A 117 12.01 -6.00 -15.86
C ILE A 117 12.92 -6.33 -17.04
N LYS A 118 12.48 -7.25 -17.92
CA LYS A 118 13.22 -7.63 -19.14
C LYS A 118 13.28 -6.48 -20.15
N HIS A 119 12.30 -5.57 -20.14
CA HIS A 119 12.20 -4.40 -21.02
C HIS A 119 12.48 -3.07 -20.30
N LEU A 120 13.20 -3.12 -19.17
CA LEU A 120 13.45 -1.93 -18.37
C LEU A 120 14.14 -0.82 -19.17
N ASP A 121 15.13 -1.16 -19.99
CA ASP A 121 15.86 -0.21 -20.81
C ASP A 121 14.95 0.54 -21.80
N ASP A 122 14.02 -0.15 -22.43
CA ASP A 122 13.03 0.45 -23.34
C ASP A 122 12.07 1.38 -22.57
N LEU A 123 11.62 0.94 -21.38
CA LEU A 123 10.74 1.73 -20.52
C LEU A 123 11.42 2.99 -19.97
N LEU A 124 12.72 2.93 -19.69
CA LEU A 124 13.49 4.09 -19.25
C LEU A 124 13.75 5.07 -20.39
N ALA A 125 13.82 4.61 -21.63
CA ALA A 125 13.98 5.43 -22.82
C ALA A 125 12.67 6.03 -23.34
N ASP A 126 11.50 5.56 -22.86
CA ASP A 126 10.19 6.06 -23.30
C ASP A 126 9.87 7.45 -22.70
N ASP A 127 10.06 8.49 -23.49
CA ASP A 127 9.82 9.88 -23.07
C ASP A 127 8.34 10.24 -22.89
N GLU A 128 7.41 9.41 -23.33
CA GLU A 128 5.98 9.59 -23.05
C GLU A 128 5.62 9.15 -21.62
N LEU A 129 6.51 8.38 -20.96
CA LEU A 129 6.35 8.06 -19.55
C LEU A 129 6.92 9.17 -18.67
N HIS A 130 6.09 9.63 -17.72
CA HIS A 130 6.52 10.64 -16.76
C HIS A 130 7.78 10.17 -15.99
N PHE A 131 8.70 11.09 -15.67
CA PHE A 131 9.94 10.79 -14.95
C PHE A 131 9.72 9.97 -13.67
N TYR A 132 8.67 10.23 -12.91
CA TYR A 132 8.39 9.47 -11.69
C TYR A 132 7.92 8.03 -11.94
N VAL A 133 7.33 7.73 -13.09
CA VAL A 133 7.04 6.36 -13.51
C VAL A 133 8.35 5.63 -13.79
N ARG A 134 9.19 6.19 -14.65
CA ARG A 134 10.51 5.64 -15.00
C ARG A 134 11.39 5.45 -13.77
N LEU A 135 11.43 6.45 -12.87
CA LEU A 135 12.20 6.37 -11.63
C LEU A 135 11.68 5.27 -10.69
N THR A 136 10.36 5.08 -10.59
CA THR A 136 9.77 3.99 -9.79
C THR A 136 10.22 2.63 -10.32
N LEU A 137 10.17 2.42 -11.64
CA LEU A 137 10.63 1.19 -12.29
C LEU A 137 12.13 0.97 -12.04
N PHE A 138 12.94 2.01 -12.24
CA PHE A 138 14.38 1.99 -12.02
C PHE A 138 14.76 1.59 -10.58
N LEU A 139 14.14 2.20 -9.58
CA LEU A 139 14.42 1.91 -8.17
C LEU A 139 13.91 0.52 -7.76
N THR A 140 12.72 0.14 -8.23
CA THR A 140 12.16 -1.17 -7.93
C THR A 140 13.01 -2.30 -8.54
N ALA A 141 13.57 -2.10 -9.75
CA ALA A 141 14.51 -3.05 -10.37
C ALA A 141 15.89 -3.11 -9.65
N ARG A 142 16.08 -2.33 -8.60
CA ARG A 142 17.22 -2.38 -7.69
C ARG A 142 16.89 -2.90 -6.30
N GLY A 143 15.66 -3.35 -6.08
CA GLY A 143 15.21 -3.90 -4.81
C GLY A 143 14.62 -2.87 -3.85
N TYR A 144 14.58 -1.58 -4.22
CA TYR A 144 14.00 -0.57 -3.33
C TYR A 144 12.48 -0.62 -3.33
N GLN A 145 11.90 -0.61 -2.13
CA GLN A 145 10.46 -0.49 -1.91
C GLN A 145 10.00 0.96 -1.90
N VAL A 146 8.71 1.18 -2.15
CA VAL A 146 8.10 2.53 -2.06
C VAL A 146 8.25 3.14 -0.67
N SER A 147 8.23 2.32 0.37
CA SER A 147 8.46 2.72 1.75
C SER A 147 9.87 3.24 2.01
N GLU A 148 10.86 2.85 1.20
CA GLU A 148 12.24 3.32 1.28
C GLU A 148 12.42 4.60 0.45
N PHE A 149 12.11 4.55 -0.85
CA PHE A 149 12.43 5.68 -1.74
C PHE A 149 11.51 6.91 -1.58
N LEU A 150 10.43 6.82 -0.82
CA LEU A 150 9.63 7.98 -0.41
C LEU A 150 9.97 8.49 1.01
N GLN A 151 10.90 7.84 1.72
CA GLN A 151 11.33 8.29 3.05
C GLN A 151 12.18 9.58 2.96
N PRO A 152 12.13 10.39 4.01
CA PRO A 152 13.05 11.51 4.16
C PRO A 152 14.51 11.05 4.12
N GLY A 153 15.36 11.77 3.35
CA GLY A 153 16.79 11.50 3.28
C GLY A 153 17.19 10.42 2.28
N PHE A 154 16.26 9.82 1.54
CA PHE A 154 16.62 8.86 0.48
C PHE A 154 17.49 9.47 -0.62
N GLY A 155 17.50 10.79 -0.75
CA GLY A 155 18.37 11.52 -1.67
C GLY A 155 19.86 11.15 -1.57
N GLU A 156 20.37 10.90 -0.35
CA GLU A 156 21.75 10.47 -0.12
C GLU A 156 22.03 9.07 -0.71
N THR A 157 21.08 8.16 -0.60
CA THR A 157 21.16 6.82 -1.21
C THR A 157 21.04 6.94 -2.72
N PHE A 158 20.07 7.72 -3.20
CA PHE A 158 19.83 7.93 -4.62
C PHE A 158 21.06 8.54 -5.34
N ALA A 159 21.75 9.48 -4.71
CA ALA A 159 22.95 10.13 -5.26
C ALA A 159 24.11 9.15 -5.50
N LYS A 160 24.11 7.97 -4.86
CA LYS A 160 25.14 6.92 -5.02
C LYS A 160 24.74 5.87 -6.07
N LEU A 161 23.56 5.97 -6.66
CA LEU A 161 23.09 5.01 -7.65
C LEU A 161 23.59 5.37 -9.04
N ASP A 162 24.31 4.42 -9.66
CA ASP A 162 24.79 4.51 -11.02
C ASP A 162 23.94 3.69 -11.99
N GLY A 163 23.91 4.11 -13.27
CA GLY A 163 23.29 3.34 -14.34
C GLY A 163 24.17 2.15 -14.76
N ARG A 164 23.60 0.94 -14.75
CA ARG A 164 24.26 -0.30 -15.20
C ARG A 164 24.29 -0.40 -16.73
N THR A 165 23.23 0.03 -17.38
CA THR A 165 23.12 0.06 -18.84
C THR A 165 23.27 1.48 -19.39
N LYS A 166 23.36 1.62 -20.72
CA LYS A 166 23.35 2.94 -21.36
C LYS A 166 22.02 3.65 -21.11
N SER A 167 20.89 2.97 -21.31
CA SER A 167 19.54 3.53 -21.10
C SER A 167 19.34 4.03 -19.68
N GLU A 168 19.85 3.31 -18.67
CA GLU A 168 19.80 3.74 -17.27
C GLU A 168 20.62 5.01 -17.02
N ARG A 169 21.83 5.10 -17.59
CA ARG A 169 22.66 6.31 -17.47
C ARG A 169 22.04 7.51 -18.15
N ASP A 170 21.54 7.33 -19.37
CA ASP A 170 20.87 8.38 -20.13
C ASP A 170 19.62 8.86 -19.39
N PHE A 171 18.83 7.94 -18.84
CA PHE A 171 17.68 8.26 -17.98
C PHE A 171 18.09 9.07 -16.75
N LEU A 172 19.13 8.68 -16.01
CA LEU A 172 19.58 9.40 -14.80
C LEU A 172 20.02 10.82 -15.13
N VAL A 173 20.70 11.02 -16.27
CA VAL A 173 21.08 12.36 -16.73
C VAL A 173 19.84 13.19 -17.04
N ALA A 174 18.90 12.67 -17.81
CA ALA A 174 17.65 13.34 -18.13
C ALA A 174 16.80 13.62 -16.88
N PHE A 175 16.74 12.65 -15.96
CA PHE A 175 16.04 12.83 -14.67
C PHE A 175 16.65 13.95 -13.85
N LYS A 176 17.97 14.07 -13.79
CA LYS A 176 18.66 15.13 -13.05
C LYS A 176 18.30 16.53 -13.61
N VAL A 177 18.21 16.67 -14.91
CA VAL A 177 17.78 17.93 -15.56
C VAL A 177 16.33 18.29 -15.18
N PHE A 178 15.44 17.31 -15.17
CA PHE A 178 14.05 17.50 -14.73
C PHE A 178 13.94 17.84 -13.24
N TRP A 179 14.70 17.13 -12.40
CA TRP A 179 14.59 17.15 -10.95
C TRP A 179 15.29 18.34 -10.30
N GLN A 180 16.43 18.77 -10.80
CA GLN A 180 17.27 19.80 -10.17
C GLN A 180 16.52 21.12 -9.92
N PRO A 181 15.74 21.69 -10.85
CA PRO A 181 14.97 22.90 -10.58
C PRO A 181 13.88 22.71 -9.49
N LEU A 182 13.36 21.51 -9.35
CA LEU A 182 12.40 21.16 -8.29
C LEU A 182 13.11 21.08 -6.94
N ALA A 183 14.27 20.44 -6.87
CA ALA A 183 15.07 20.28 -5.67
C ALA A 183 15.49 21.64 -5.11
N GLU A 184 15.93 22.56 -5.96
CA GLU A 184 16.30 23.94 -5.59
C GLU A 184 15.10 24.71 -5.03
N LYS A 185 13.96 24.70 -5.74
CA LYS A 185 12.73 25.41 -5.29
C LYS A 185 12.12 24.82 -4.01
N GLN A 186 12.22 23.51 -3.83
CA GLN A 186 11.68 22.81 -2.67
C GLN A 186 12.66 22.76 -1.49
N ILE A 187 13.94 23.13 -1.70
CA ILE A 187 15.04 23.01 -0.70
C ILE A 187 15.10 21.56 -0.17
N CYS A 188 15.05 20.58 -1.10
CA CYS A 188 14.99 19.16 -0.75
C CYS A 188 15.71 18.33 -1.79
N GLN A 189 16.59 17.42 -1.35
CA GLN A 189 17.40 16.57 -2.22
C GLN A 189 16.81 15.17 -2.45
N ASP A 190 15.61 14.89 -1.92
CA ASP A 190 14.92 13.62 -2.16
C ASP A 190 14.41 13.54 -3.61
N PRO A 191 14.42 12.34 -4.25
CA PRO A 191 14.13 12.23 -5.69
C PRO A 191 12.65 12.42 -6.07
N PHE A 192 11.72 12.16 -5.14
CA PHE A 192 10.29 12.31 -5.39
C PHE A 192 9.74 13.57 -4.74
N LEU A 193 9.67 14.64 -5.51
CA LEU A 193 9.23 15.97 -5.05
C LEU A 193 7.86 16.33 -5.65
N LYS A 194 7.08 17.12 -4.91
CA LYS A 194 5.86 17.74 -5.44
C LYS A 194 6.20 18.71 -6.56
N LEU A 195 5.46 18.67 -7.67
CA LEU A 195 5.65 19.61 -8.78
C LEU A 195 5.23 21.05 -8.40
N ARG A 196 4.27 21.18 -7.49
CA ARG A 196 3.91 22.47 -6.90
C ARG A 196 4.76 22.70 -5.65
N VAL A 197 5.39 23.87 -5.57
CA VAL A 197 6.26 24.24 -4.45
C VAL A 197 5.49 24.18 -3.12
N ASN A 198 6.06 23.43 -2.17
CA ASN A 198 5.59 23.32 -0.79
C ASN A 198 6.78 22.92 0.09
N GLN A 199 7.57 23.90 0.50
CA GLN A 199 8.80 23.69 1.28
C GLN A 199 8.54 23.05 2.66
N ALA A 200 7.36 23.25 3.25
CA ALA A 200 7.00 22.58 4.50
C ALA A 200 6.79 21.08 4.34
N GLN A 201 6.36 20.65 3.15
CA GLN A 201 6.14 19.25 2.82
C GLN A 201 6.53 18.99 1.35
N PRO A 202 7.83 19.04 1.01
CA PRO A 202 8.31 19.02 -0.38
C PRO A 202 8.11 17.66 -1.06
N ARG A 203 8.16 16.58 -0.29
CA ARG A 203 8.13 15.21 -0.79
C ARG A 203 6.76 14.77 -1.27
N LEU A 204 6.77 13.95 -2.29
CA LEU A 204 5.59 13.28 -2.80
C LEU A 204 5.17 12.17 -1.83
N SER A 205 3.89 12.09 -1.52
CA SER A 205 3.33 10.96 -0.77
C SER A 205 3.10 9.77 -1.70
N ASN A 206 2.89 8.56 -1.15
CA ASN A 206 2.51 7.39 -1.95
C ASN A 206 1.23 7.65 -2.77
N ALA A 207 0.22 8.30 -2.18
CA ALA A 207 -0.99 8.70 -2.92
C ALA A 207 -0.68 9.70 -4.04
N GLY A 208 0.27 10.60 -3.82
CA GLY A 208 0.77 11.53 -4.84
C GLY A 208 1.48 10.80 -5.98
N LEU A 209 2.31 9.81 -5.68
CA LEU A 209 2.99 8.98 -6.67
C LEU A 209 1.98 8.21 -7.55
N HIS A 210 0.94 7.65 -6.96
CA HIS A 210 -0.11 6.94 -7.70
C HIS A 210 -0.80 7.80 -8.78
N LYS A 211 -0.83 9.13 -8.63
CA LYS A 211 -1.38 10.03 -9.67
C LYS A 211 -0.57 10.01 -10.96
N PHE A 212 0.72 9.68 -10.89
CA PHE A 212 1.58 9.52 -12.07
C PHE A 212 1.56 8.08 -12.59
N LEU A 213 1.50 7.09 -11.70
CA LEU A 213 1.52 5.68 -12.08
C LEU A 213 0.21 5.25 -12.76
N LYS A 214 -0.94 5.70 -12.24
CA LYS A 214 -2.25 5.25 -12.71
C LYS A 214 -2.53 5.52 -14.20
N PRO A 215 -2.25 6.71 -14.75
CA PRO A 215 -2.40 6.95 -16.18
C PRO A 215 -1.49 6.07 -17.05
N ALA A 216 -0.28 5.76 -16.59
CA ALA A 216 0.68 4.95 -17.33
C ALA A 216 0.29 3.46 -17.37
N GLU A 217 -0.53 2.97 -16.43
CA GLU A 217 -1.05 1.58 -16.44
C GLU A 217 -1.81 1.24 -17.73
N ALA A 218 -2.62 2.18 -18.23
CA ALA A 218 -3.39 1.98 -19.47
C ALA A 218 -2.47 1.86 -20.69
N LYS A 219 -1.42 2.70 -20.76
CA LYS A 219 -0.43 2.69 -21.84
C LYS A 219 0.38 1.39 -21.84
N LEU A 220 0.83 0.95 -20.67
CA LEU A 220 1.70 -0.21 -20.52
C LEU A 220 0.95 -1.55 -20.46
N GLY A 221 -0.38 -1.52 -20.36
CA GLY A 221 -1.21 -2.71 -20.22
C GLY A 221 -0.91 -3.53 -18.94
N MET A 222 -0.29 -2.90 -17.94
CA MET A 222 0.09 -3.57 -16.69
C MET A 222 -0.14 -2.69 -15.48
N ARG A 223 -0.32 -3.33 -14.32
CA ARG A 223 -0.47 -2.62 -13.05
C ARG A 223 0.87 -2.08 -12.56
N LEU A 224 0.91 -0.77 -12.25
CA LEU A 224 2.11 -0.06 -11.78
C LEU A 224 2.09 0.24 -10.27
N ALA A 225 1.14 -0.34 -9.51
CA ALA A 225 1.16 -0.16 -8.08
C ALA A 225 2.50 -0.64 -7.48
N PRO A 226 3.22 0.18 -6.70
CA PRO A 226 4.59 -0.12 -6.26
C PRO A 226 4.75 -1.49 -5.58
N ARG A 227 3.74 -1.91 -4.79
CA ARG A 227 3.72 -3.24 -4.18
C ARG A 227 3.77 -4.36 -5.22
N PHE A 228 3.03 -4.23 -6.33
CA PHE A 228 3.00 -5.25 -7.38
C PHE A 228 4.30 -5.26 -8.19
N LEU A 229 4.85 -4.08 -8.48
CA LEU A 229 6.16 -3.98 -9.12
C LEU A 229 7.25 -4.63 -8.27
N PHE A 230 7.29 -4.33 -6.98
CA PHE A 230 8.26 -4.92 -6.07
C PHE A 230 8.07 -6.44 -5.96
N GLN A 231 6.84 -6.92 -5.81
CA GLN A 231 6.54 -8.35 -5.77
C GLN A 231 6.96 -9.06 -7.05
N SER A 232 6.72 -8.47 -8.23
CA SER A 232 7.16 -9.04 -9.50
C SER A 232 8.69 -9.06 -9.62
N TYR A 233 9.39 -8.04 -9.09
CA TYR A 233 10.84 -8.03 -9.03
C TYR A 233 11.40 -9.13 -8.10
N VAL A 234 10.81 -9.31 -6.91
CA VAL A 234 11.21 -10.41 -6.02
C VAL A 234 11.07 -11.75 -6.72
N TYR A 235 9.95 -12.00 -7.41
CA TYR A 235 9.73 -13.25 -8.14
C TYR A 235 10.69 -13.42 -9.31
N TYR A 236 10.98 -12.35 -10.04
CA TYR A 236 12.01 -12.38 -11.08
C TYR A 236 13.38 -12.82 -10.52
N ILE A 237 13.78 -12.30 -9.36
CA ILE A 237 15.04 -12.69 -8.71
C ILE A 237 14.99 -14.16 -8.28
N LEU A 238 13.91 -14.62 -7.66
CA LEU A 238 13.76 -16.02 -7.23
C LEU A 238 13.80 -16.99 -8.41
N GLU A 239 13.25 -16.63 -9.57
CA GLU A 239 13.27 -17.45 -10.79
C GLU A 239 14.64 -17.44 -11.47
N THR A 240 15.23 -16.27 -11.64
CA THR A 240 16.45 -16.12 -12.44
C THR A 240 17.73 -16.37 -11.67
N GLN A 241 17.68 -16.28 -10.34
CA GLN A 241 18.83 -16.44 -9.46
C GLN A 241 18.54 -17.41 -8.29
N PRO A 242 18.12 -18.67 -8.57
CA PRO A 242 17.67 -19.61 -7.53
C PRO A 242 18.78 -20.09 -6.58
N LYS A 243 20.04 -19.76 -6.88
CA LYS A 243 21.20 -20.19 -6.10
C LYS A 243 21.66 -19.13 -5.08
N LEU A 244 21.00 -17.96 -5.03
CA LEU A 244 21.37 -16.95 -4.04
C LEU A 244 21.10 -17.48 -2.63
N SER A 245 22.06 -17.28 -1.76
CA SER A 245 21.92 -17.50 -0.32
C SER A 245 20.90 -16.52 0.29
N GLU A 246 20.34 -16.85 1.44
CA GLU A 246 19.43 -15.96 2.18
C GLU A 246 20.03 -14.57 2.40
N ARG A 247 21.29 -14.50 2.83
CA ARG A 247 22.00 -13.23 3.04
C ARG A 247 22.18 -12.40 1.77
N GLU A 248 22.38 -13.04 0.62
CA GLU A 248 22.44 -12.34 -0.68
C GLU A 248 21.06 -11.85 -1.10
N LEU A 249 20.00 -12.60 -0.81
CA LEU A 249 18.61 -12.17 -1.03
C LEU A 249 18.25 -10.99 -0.14
N GLU A 250 18.61 -11.02 1.16
CA GLU A 250 18.42 -9.90 2.08
C GLU A 250 19.07 -8.61 1.55
N ALA A 251 20.34 -8.70 1.16
CA ALA A 251 21.09 -7.55 0.65
C ALA A 251 20.52 -7.02 -0.68
N LYS A 252 20.02 -7.90 -1.55
CA LYS A 252 19.55 -7.55 -2.88
C LYS A 252 18.11 -7.02 -2.89
N LEU A 253 17.25 -7.52 -2.00
CA LEU A 253 15.83 -7.22 -1.94
C LEU A 253 15.48 -6.25 -0.80
N HIS A 254 16.42 -5.93 0.05
CA HIS A 254 16.22 -5.12 1.27
C HIS A 254 15.10 -5.68 2.14
N LEU A 255 15.04 -7.01 2.27
CA LEU A 255 14.04 -7.73 3.02
C LEU A 255 14.68 -8.45 4.20
N ASP A 256 13.93 -8.59 5.30
CA ASP A 256 14.30 -9.47 6.39
C ASP A 256 14.02 -10.95 6.05
N PRO A 257 14.59 -11.92 6.79
CA PRO A 257 14.39 -13.36 6.54
C PRO A 257 12.92 -13.78 6.54
N THR A 258 12.09 -13.18 7.39
CA THR A 258 10.65 -13.51 7.48
C THR A 258 9.93 -13.12 6.20
N ALA A 259 10.22 -11.93 5.68
CA ALA A 259 9.66 -11.46 4.43
C ALA A 259 10.15 -12.28 3.23
N ILE A 260 11.43 -12.69 3.20
CA ILE A 260 11.97 -13.56 2.15
C ILE A 260 11.23 -14.90 2.14
N ASN A 261 11.10 -15.57 3.30
CA ASN A 261 10.36 -16.83 3.43
C ASN A 261 8.91 -16.69 2.97
N TYR A 262 8.24 -15.59 3.32
CA TYR A 262 6.90 -15.29 2.83
C TYR A 262 6.84 -15.22 1.29
N TYR A 263 7.76 -14.48 0.66
CA TYR A 263 7.78 -14.34 -0.81
C TYR A 263 8.15 -15.66 -1.50
N GLN A 264 9.08 -16.44 -0.97
CA GLN A 264 9.41 -17.77 -1.49
C GLN A 264 8.19 -18.70 -1.48
N HIS A 265 7.45 -18.73 -0.37
CA HIS A 265 6.23 -19.53 -0.26
C HIS A 265 5.14 -19.06 -1.24
N GLN A 266 4.91 -17.74 -1.32
CA GLN A 266 3.95 -17.16 -2.27
C GLN A 266 4.35 -17.42 -3.73
N HIS A 267 5.64 -17.36 -4.05
CA HIS A 267 6.15 -17.66 -5.39
C HIS A 267 5.81 -19.10 -5.83
N ILE A 268 6.02 -20.07 -4.94
CA ILE A 268 5.68 -21.48 -5.21
C ILE A 268 4.17 -21.62 -5.49
N ILE A 269 3.32 -21.00 -4.67
CA ILE A 269 1.86 -21.06 -4.84
C ILE A 269 1.44 -20.44 -6.18
N LEU A 270 1.92 -19.24 -6.49
CA LEU A 270 1.53 -18.53 -7.71
C LEU A 270 2.05 -19.21 -8.97
N LYS A 271 3.23 -19.81 -8.91
CA LYS A 271 3.78 -20.62 -9.99
C LYS A 271 2.92 -21.87 -10.25
N ALA A 272 2.55 -22.58 -9.20
CA ALA A 272 1.65 -23.74 -9.29
C ALA A 272 0.27 -23.39 -9.86
N GLN A 273 -0.19 -22.14 -9.67
CA GLN A 273 -1.46 -21.62 -10.19
C GLN A 273 -1.35 -21.03 -11.61
N GLY A 274 -0.16 -21.01 -12.23
CA GLY A 274 0.06 -20.36 -13.53
C GLY A 274 -0.19 -18.84 -13.54
N ARG A 275 -0.03 -18.18 -12.39
CA ARG A 275 -0.35 -16.75 -12.18
C ARG A 275 0.85 -15.80 -12.31
N VAL A 276 2.00 -16.31 -12.67
CA VAL A 276 3.19 -15.52 -13.03
C VAL A 276 3.28 -15.51 -14.56
N GLN A 277 3.16 -14.33 -15.16
CA GLN A 277 3.30 -14.15 -16.61
C GLN A 277 4.72 -13.67 -16.94
N GLU A 278 5.38 -14.38 -17.85
CA GLU A 278 6.69 -14.05 -18.43
C GLU A 278 6.62 -12.88 -19.41
#